data_8d8584e32f32b28a8af055698ee68f84
#
_entry.id   8d8584e32f32b28a8af055698ee68f84
#
_cell.length_a   1.000
_cell.length_b   1.000
_cell.length_c   1.000
_cell.angle_alpha   90.00
_cell.angle_beta   90.00
_cell.angle_gamma   90.00
#
_symmetry.space_group_name_H-M   'P 1'
#
loop_
_entity.id
_entity.type
_entity.pdbx_description
1 polymer ?
#
loop_
_entity_poly.entity_id
_entity_poly.type
_entity_poly.pdbx_seq_one_letter_code
_entity_poly.pdbx_strand_id
1 'polypeptide(L)'
;MKRLIYIIIGVGILMDATAQDSLTIEQCRKMAVEHNRQLASARVQRQKTDFDLLAMKANYLPKLDFNAFDLANTMSGSLALKSSMLPVFDMASQIAGMAEFPAMTVDYSMHNLFGASLMLTQPIYMGGKITAGYNMTKIGQRIADENIRLTESEVRVKVDEAYAMAVKAREMVDVAKSYETLLQELMKNVESAVRHGMRTRNDQMKVQVKLNQARLAITRADNAYNLARMNLCQIIGMPLDLRPSVAKPDVSSMVMSEVLSASADSVQVLSRPEYAMLQEKTELARQQVKLARSEFLPQLAAFATGGYSYGGKVSVDATSSVGGQVNMYDKTLIDKFSGAIGVTLSVPIYHFGERKGKIRSAKASLQMAQLDLDDNRERMALELSQACNTLKEQMTALEIARLSVEQAEENLRLSRSAYDSGVETLSDHLEAQSLWQSALADEIDARAQLIVALSKWRKAAGKN
;
A
#
# COMPACT_ATOMS: atom_id res chain seq x y z
N MET A 1 28.53 32.06 -2.56
CA MET A 1 27.41 33.00 -2.33
C MET A 1 26.64 33.20 -3.64
N LYS A 2 25.60 32.44 -3.91
CA LYS A 2 24.61 32.73 -4.96
C LYS A 2 23.26 32.35 -4.38
N ARG A 3 22.46 33.37 -4.08
CA ARG A 3 21.08 33.26 -3.58
C ARG A 3 20.20 32.74 -4.71
N LEU A 4 19.62 31.55 -4.54
CA LEU A 4 18.54 31.05 -5.38
C LEU A 4 17.22 31.66 -4.86
N ILE A 5 16.69 32.59 -5.64
CA ILE A 5 15.37 33.19 -5.47
C ILE A 5 14.36 32.14 -5.97
N TYR A 6 13.60 31.54 -5.06
CA TYR A 6 12.42 30.76 -5.41
C TYR A 6 11.31 31.73 -5.79
N ILE A 7 11.05 31.85 -7.08
CA ILE A 7 9.84 32.49 -7.60
C ILE A 7 8.69 31.50 -7.36
N ILE A 8 7.90 31.77 -6.33
CA ILE A 8 6.59 31.16 -6.12
C ILE A 8 5.68 31.77 -7.18
N ILE A 9 5.48 31.07 -8.30
CA ILE A 9 4.40 31.36 -9.23
C ILE A 9 3.13 30.80 -8.57
N GLY A 10 2.45 31.65 -7.82
CA GLY A 10 1.09 31.46 -7.40
C GLY A 10 0.19 31.52 -8.63
N VAL A 11 -0.10 30.36 -9.24
CA VAL A 11 -1.24 30.25 -10.16
C VAL A 11 -2.50 30.31 -9.28
N GLY A 12 -2.95 31.53 -9.05
CA GLY A 12 -4.29 31.78 -8.57
C GLY A 12 -5.26 31.32 -9.66
N ILE A 13 -5.78 30.10 -9.52
CA ILE A 13 -7.00 29.72 -10.22
C ILE A 13 -8.08 30.60 -9.59
N LEU A 14 -8.40 31.69 -10.28
CA LEU A 14 -9.65 32.38 -10.11
C LEU A 14 -10.76 31.36 -10.39
N MET A 15 -11.24 30.72 -9.35
CA MET A 15 -12.51 30.03 -9.39
C MET A 15 -13.55 31.15 -9.59
N ASP A 16 -13.98 31.30 -10.82
CA ASP A 16 -15.23 32.01 -11.12
C ASP A 16 -16.29 31.42 -10.18
N ALA A 17 -16.72 32.23 -9.23
CA ALA A 17 -17.88 31.96 -8.38
C ALA A 17 -19.14 32.16 -9.22
N THR A 18 -19.29 31.35 -10.26
CA THR A 18 -20.53 31.25 -11.05
C THR A 18 -21.25 29.99 -10.56
N ALA A 19 -22.48 30.19 -10.10
CA ALA A 19 -23.54 29.22 -9.88
C ALA A 19 -23.04 27.86 -9.33
N GLN A 20 -23.52 27.50 -8.17
CA GLN A 20 -23.27 26.21 -7.50
C GLN A 20 -23.61 25.05 -8.44
N ASP A 21 -22.73 24.77 -9.42
CA ASP A 21 -22.88 23.64 -10.32
C ASP A 21 -22.81 22.36 -9.49
N SER A 22 -23.91 21.63 -9.50
CA SER A 22 -24.01 20.35 -8.82
C SER A 22 -23.02 19.37 -9.44
N LEU A 23 -22.15 18.79 -8.63
CA LEU A 23 -21.15 17.83 -9.09
C LEU A 23 -21.82 16.62 -9.73
N THR A 24 -21.35 16.22 -10.91
CA THR A 24 -21.73 14.97 -11.56
C THR A 24 -20.85 13.82 -11.09
N ILE A 25 -21.32 12.58 -11.28
CA ILE A 25 -20.57 11.39 -10.91
C ILE A 25 -19.23 11.30 -11.65
N GLU A 26 -19.21 11.70 -12.94
CA GLU A 26 -17.98 11.67 -13.75
C GLU A 26 -16.95 12.70 -13.28
N GLN A 27 -17.40 13.89 -12.89
CA GLN A 27 -16.52 14.88 -12.27
C GLN A 27 -15.93 14.37 -10.97
N CYS A 28 -16.74 13.72 -10.11
CA CYS A 28 -16.28 13.14 -8.87
C CYS A 28 -15.25 12.03 -9.11
N ARG A 29 -15.45 11.15 -10.10
CA ARG A 29 -14.50 10.11 -10.49
C ARG A 29 -13.17 10.71 -10.94
N LYS A 30 -13.20 11.72 -11.80
CA LYS A 30 -12.00 12.41 -12.28
C LYS A 30 -11.22 13.05 -11.14
N MET A 31 -11.89 13.81 -10.27
CA MET A 31 -11.27 14.45 -9.11
C MET A 31 -10.64 13.42 -8.15
N ALA A 32 -11.32 12.29 -7.92
CA ALA A 32 -10.79 11.22 -7.09
C ALA A 32 -9.52 10.61 -7.68
N VAL A 33 -9.47 10.35 -8.99
CA VAL A 33 -8.26 9.83 -9.65
C VAL A 33 -7.09 10.82 -9.55
N GLU A 34 -7.35 12.12 -9.54
CA GLU A 34 -6.33 13.16 -9.42
C GLU A 34 -5.87 13.40 -7.97
N HIS A 35 -6.78 13.40 -7.00
CA HIS A 35 -6.52 13.89 -5.65
C HIS A 35 -6.67 12.86 -4.53
N ASN A 36 -7.12 11.63 -4.82
CA ASN A 36 -7.30 10.61 -3.78
C ASN A 36 -5.96 10.17 -3.17
N ARG A 37 -5.90 10.19 -1.82
CA ARG A 37 -4.67 9.87 -1.07
C ARG A 37 -4.26 8.41 -1.18
N GLN A 38 -5.20 7.47 -1.33
CA GLN A 38 -4.87 6.06 -1.53
C GLN A 38 -4.17 5.83 -2.86
N LEU A 39 -4.69 6.46 -3.93
CA LEU A 39 -4.08 6.38 -5.26
C LEU A 39 -2.72 7.09 -5.30
N ALA A 40 -2.59 8.24 -4.63
CA ALA A 40 -1.30 8.91 -4.46
C ALA A 40 -0.28 8.00 -3.74
N SER A 41 -0.69 7.32 -2.68
CA SER A 41 0.15 6.34 -1.96
C SER A 41 0.59 5.18 -2.85
N ALA A 42 -0.32 4.63 -3.67
CA ALA A 42 0.03 3.57 -4.63
C ALA A 42 1.05 4.04 -5.68
N ARG A 43 0.93 5.28 -6.16
CA ARG A 43 1.90 5.90 -7.09
C ARG A 43 3.28 6.08 -6.43
N VAL A 44 3.33 6.54 -5.17
CA VAL A 44 4.59 6.65 -4.40
C VAL A 44 5.19 5.27 -4.15
N GLN A 45 4.38 4.25 -3.85
CA GLN A 45 4.87 2.86 -3.73
C GLN A 45 5.46 2.36 -5.04
N ARG A 46 4.88 2.69 -6.19
CA ARG A 46 5.45 2.39 -7.50
C ARG A 46 6.81 3.08 -7.70
N GLN A 47 6.91 4.36 -7.35
CA GLN A 47 8.17 5.11 -7.41
C GLN A 47 9.24 4.50 -6.50
N LYS A 48 8.85 4.01 -5.31
CA LYS A 48 9.76 3.26 -4.44
C LYS A 48 10.34 2.03 -5.14
N THR A 49 9.52 1.27 -5.88
CA THR A 49 10.03 0.10 -6.62
C THR A 49 11.00 0.47 -7.75
N ASP A 50 10.93 1.69 -8.31
CA ASP A 50 11.92 2.19 -9.26
C ASP A 50 13.29 2.39 -8.60
N PHE A 51 13.29 2.95 -7.39
CA PHE A 51 14.53 3.12 -6.61
C PHE A 51 15.09 1.77 -6.14
N ASP A 52 14.23 0.82 -5.75
CA ASP A 52 14.64 -0.54 -5.40
C ASP A 52 15.29 -1.25 -6.61
N LEU A 53 14.74 -1.05 -7.83
CA LEU A 53 15.32 -1.57 -9.06
C LEU A 53 16.70 -0.94 -9.38
N LEU A 54 16.83 0.38 -9.16
CA LEU A 54 18.10 1.09 -9.30
C LEU A 54 19.13 0.54 -8.31
N ALA A 55 18.75 0.38 -7.04
CA ALA A 55 19.61 -0.17 -6.00
C ALA A 55 20.03 -1.62 -6.33
N MET A 56 19.10 -2.45 -6.83
CA MET A 56 19.41 -3.81 -7.24
C MET A 56 20.35 -3.87 -8.45
N LYS A 57 20.20 -2.95 -9.40
CA LYS A 57 21.08 -2.81 -10.56
C LYS A 57 22.52 -2.46 -10.13
N ALA A 58 22.68 -1.69 -9.05
CA ALA A 58 23.99 -1.36 -8.52
C ALA A 58 24.78 -2.59 -8.03
N ASN A 59 24.14 -3.73 -7.75
CA ASN A 59 24.82 -4.97 -7.39
C ASN A 59 25.63 -5.60 -8.55
N TYR A 60 25.46 -5.14 -9.79
CA TYR A 60 26.33 -5.51 -10.90
C TYR A 60 27.61 -4.69 -10.97
N LEU A 61 27.67 -3.55 -10.27
CA LEU A 61 28.76 -2.59 -10.32
C LEU A 61 29.77 -2.83 -9.19
N PRO A 62 31.01 -2.30 -9.32
CA PRO A 62 31.99 -2.33 -8.25
C PRO A 62 31.48 -1.58 -7.02
N LYS A 63 31.76 -2.12 -5.84
CA LYS A 63 31.51 -1.48 -4.54
C LYS A 63 32.83 -1.04 -3.93
N LEU A 64 32.88 0.20 -3.48
CA LEU A 64 34.02 0.77 -2.77
C LEU A 64 33.64 0.99 -1.32
N ASP A 65 34.28 0.28 -0.43
CA ASP A 65 34.07 0.36 1.00
C ASP A 65 35.33 0.89 1.70
N PHE A 66 35.14 1.77 2.69
CA PHE A 66 36.19 2.21 3.60
C PHE A 66 35.96 1.54 4.95
N ASN A 67 37.02 0.85 5.43
CA ASN A 67 37.02 0.20 6.72
C ASN A 67 38.17 0.76 7.56
N ALA A 68 37.91 1.15 8.80
CA ALA A 68 38.92 1.52 9.76
C ALA A 68 38.64 0.81 11.08
N PHE A 69 39.70 0.36 11.74
CA PHE A 69 39.58 -0.25 13.05
C PHE A 69 40.73 0.22 13.93
N ASP A 70 40.47 0.33 15.22
CA ASP A 70 41.46 0.55 16.25
C ASP A 70 41.20 -0.51 17.34
N LEU A 71 42.21 -1.36 17.56
CA LEU A 71 42.11 -2.48 18.47
C LEU A 71 43.12 -2.29 19.61
N ALA A 72 42.63 -2.03 20.81
CA ALA A 72 43.43 -2.11 22.02
C ALA A 72 43.57 -3.59 22.46
N ASN A 73 44.80 -4.05 22.55
CA ASN A 73 45.10 -5.44 22.91
C ASN A 73 46.16 -5.47 24.03
N THR A 74 46.05 -6.46 24.90
CA THR A 74 47.03 -6.70 25.99
C THR A 74 48.01 -7.83 25.67
N MET A 75 48.07 -8.30 24.41
CA MET A 75 48.93 -9.38 24.00
C MET A 75 50.41 -8.96 24.03
N SER A 76 51.17 -9.59 24.88
CA SER A 76 52.60 -9.42 24.99
C SER A 76 53.24 -10.78 25.30
N GLY A 77 54.48 -10.94 24.89
CA GLY A 77 55.26 -12.16 25.18
C GLY A 77 56.76 -11.87 25.07
N SER A 78 57.53 -12.76 25.65
CA SER A 78 59.00 -12.70 25.59
C SER A 78 59.59 -14.07 25.18
N LEU A 79 60.57 -14.05 24.32
CA LEU A 79 61.36 -15.19 23.92
C LEU A 79 62.79 -14.97 24.39
N ALA A 80 63.23 -15.77 25.39
CA ALA A 80 64.58 -15.71 25.91
C ALA A 80 65.48 -16.72 25.18
N LEU A 81 66.51 -16.21 24.53
CA LEU A 81 67.59 -17.00 23.94
C LEU A 81 68.76 -17.07 24.92
N LYS A 82 69.13 -18.24 25.34
CA LYS A 82 70.27 -18.40 26.26
C LYS A 82 71.58 -18.13 25.54
N SER A 83 72.61 -17.68 26.30
CA SER A 83 73.97 -17.53 25.79
C SER A 83 74.48 -18.91 25.27
N SER A 84 75.12 -18.89 24.12
CA SER A 84 75.73 -20.07 23.53
C SER A 84 77.10 -19.73 22.96
N MET A 85 78.03 -20.66 23.10
CA MET A 85 79.30 -20.56 22.46
C MET A 85 79.25 -21.10 21.04
N LEU A 86 79.50 -20.22 20.05
CA LEU A 86 79.58 -20.61 18.65
C LEU A 86 81.04 -20.52 18.15
N PRO A 87 81.50 -21.49 17.34
CA PRO A 87 82.79 -21.42 16.73
C PRO A 87 82.82 -20.27 15.69
N VAL A 88 83.78 -19.36 15.86
CA VAL A 88 84.00 -18.27 14.93
C VAL A 88 85.42 -18.40 14.35
N PHE A 89 85.51 -18.36 13.03
CA PHE A 89 86.79 -18.36 12.34
C PHE A 89 87.17 -16.95 11.94
N ASP A 90 88.24 -16.48 12.56
CA ASP A 90 88.81 -15.15 12.20
C ASP A 90 89.78 -15.32 11.05
N MET A 91 89.42 -14.78 9.89
CA MET A 91 90.26 -14.82 8.68
C MET A 91 91.57 -14.06 8.80
N ALA A 92 91.70 -13.06 9.70
CA ALA A 92 92.90 -12.24 9.84
C ALA A 92 93.95 -12.90 10.72
N SER A 93 93.57 -13.70 11.69
CA SER A 93 94.48 -14.37 12.64
C SER A 93 94.71 -15.85 12.37
N GLN A 94 93.98 -16.49 11.47
CA GLN A 94 93.92 -17.94 11.19
C GLN A 94 93.69 -18.81 12.43
N ILE A 95 93.07 -18.27 13.47
CA ILE A 95 92.75 -18.96 14.72
C ILE A 95 91.27 -19.21 14.80
N ALA A 96 90.88 -20.48 15.04
CA ALA A 96 89.52 -20.80 15.38
C ALA A 96 89.29 -20.51 16.87
N GLY A 97 88.45 -19.52 17.15
CA GLY A 97 88.03 -19.15 18.51
C GLY A 97 86.59 -19.47 18.76
N MET A 98 86.24 -19.53 20.01
CA MET A 98 84.83 -19.61 20.42
C MET A 98 84.37 -18.21 20.85
N ALA A 99 83.35 -17.68 20.24
CA ALA A 99 82.70 -16.45 20.68
C ALA A 99 81.44 -16.74 21.47
N GLU A 100 81.34 -16.08 22.60
CA GLU A 100 80.12 -16.17 23.42
C GLU A 100 79.05 -15.26 22.80
N PHE A 101 77.97 -15.85 22.36
CA PHE A 101 76.80 -15.10 22.03
C PHE A 101 76.10 -14.70 23.33
N PRO A 102 75.85 -13.40 23.54
CA PRO A 102 75.16 -12.95 24.75
C PRO A 102 73.72 -13.50 24.83
N ALA A 103 73.21 -13.69 26.02
CA ALA A 103 71.81 -14.01 26.24
C ALA A 103 70.97 -12.82 25.69
N MET A 104 69.98 -13.16 24.88
CA MET A 104 69.11 -12.16 24.24
C MET A 104 67.67 -12.44 24.63
N THR A 105 66.91 -11.38 24.94
CA THR A 105 65.45 -11.45 25.09
C THR A 105 64.81 -10.69 23.92
N VAL A 106 63.85 -11.33 23.29
CA VAL A 106 63.04 -10.73 22.27
C VAL A 106 61.63 -10.54 22.87
N ASP A 107 61.30 -9.28 23.19
CA ASP A 107 60.02 -8.94 23.71
C ASP A 107 59.13 -8.42 22.55
N TYR A 108 57.92 -8.93 22.49
CA TYR A 108 56.89 -8.45 21.54
C TYR A 108 55.63 -8.00 22.28
N SER A 109 55.04 -6.95 21.83
CA SER A 109 53.78 -6.45 22.36
C SER A 109 52.87 -5.93 21.24
N MET A 110 51.61 -6.19 21.37
CA MET A 110 50.55 -5.69 20.44
C MET A 110 49.50 -4.90 21.20
N HIS A 111 49.93 -3.77 21.80
CA HIS A 111 48.99 -3.02 22.63
C HIS A 111 47.97 -2.24 21.81
N ASN A 112 48.36 -1.66 20.68
CA ASN A 112 47.44 -0.95 19.78
C ASN A 112 47.70 -1.41 18.36
N LEU A 113 46.60 -1.77 17.66
CA LEU A 113 46.62 -2.09 16.25
C LEU A 113 45.57 -1.24 15.54
N PHE A 114 46.03 -0.26 14.78
CA PHE A 114 45.22 0.59 13.93
C PHE A 114 45.31 0.12 12.49
N GLY A 115 44.16 0.12 11.78
CA GLY A 115 44.11 -0.14 10.35
C GLY A 115 43.04 0.69 9.66
N ALA A 116 43.37 1.25 8.52
CA ALA A 116 42.43 1.93 7.64
C ALA A 116 42.64 1.45 6.20
N SER A 117 41.58 0.98 5.55
CA SER A 117 41.66 0.41 4.20
C SER A 117 40.48 0.82 3.32
N LEU A 118 40.74 0.98 2.04
CA LEU A 118 39.75 1.04 0.96
C LEU A 118 39.73 -0.33 0.29
N MET A 119 38.50 -0.86 0.11
CA MET A 119 38.26 -2.14 -0.53
C MET A 119 37.30 -1.95 -1.69
N LEU A 120 37.73 -2.25 -2.90
CA LEU A 120 36.94 -2.30 -4.11
C LEU A 120 36.59 -3.76 -4.38
N THR A 121 35.27 -4.08 -4.46
CA THR A 121 34.79 -5.43 -4.77
C THR A 121 33.91 -5.42 -6.00
N GLN A 122 34.26 -6.20 -7.01
CA GLN A 122 33.50 -6.40 -8.24
C GLN A 122 32.98 -7.84 -8.32
N PRO A 123 31.67 -8.10 -8.19
CA PRO A 123 31.08 -9.38 -8.53
C PRO A 123 31.26 -9.70 -10.02
N ILE A 124 31.86 -10.82 -10.38
CA ILE A 124 32.03 -11.28 -11.77
C ILE A 124 30.92 -12.32 -12.08
N TYR A 125 30.75 -13.28 -11.21
CA TYR A 125 29.74 -14.32 -11.32
C TYR A 125 29.26 -14.74 -9.95
N MET A 126 27.97 -14.64 -9.70
CA MET A 126 27.34 -14.93 -8.40
C MET A 126 26.32 -16.08 -8.50
N GLY A 127 26.57 -17.08 -9.36
CA GLY A 127 25.66 -18.20 -9.52
C GLY A 127 24.28 -17.83 -10.06
N GLY A 128 24.10 -16.62 -10.64
CA GLY A 128 22.80 -16.08 -11.03
C GLY A 128 22.02 -15.37 -9.93
N LYS A 129 22.58 -15.22 -8.71
CA LYS A 129 21.94 -14.56 -7.56
C LYS A 129 21.52 -13.12 -7.89
N ILE A 130 22.44 -12.32 -8.45
CA ILE A 130 22.17 -10.91 -8.81
C ILE A 130 21.09 -10.84 -9.89
N THR A 131 21.16 -11.69 -10.90
CA THR A 131 20.17 -11.74 -11.99
C THR A 131 18.78 -12.14 -11.48
N ALA A 132 18.70 -13.14 -10.62
CA ALA A 132 17.44 -13.54 -10.00
C ALA A 132 16.85 -12.41 -9.14
N GLY A 133 17.68 -11.77 -8.30
CA GLY A 133 17.28 -10.60 -7.51
C GLY A 133 16.81 -9.43 -8.35
N TYR A 134 17.53 -9.10 -9.42
CA TYR A 134 17.12 -8.05 -10.37
C TYR A 134 15.76 -8.35 -11.03
N ASN A 135 15.57 -9.60 -11.48
CA ASN A 135 14.29 -10.03 -12.05
C ASN A 135 13.15 -9.99 -11.03
N MET A 136 13.41 -10.38 -9.78
CA MET A 136 12.43 -10.30 -8.69
C MET A 136 11.99 -8.84 -8.45
N THR A 137 12.93 -7.91 -8.42
CA THR A 137 12.62 -6.49 -8.25
C THR A 137 11.85 -5.92 -9.45
N LYS A 138 12.20 -6.34 -10.67
CA LYS A 138 11.46 -5.97 -11.90
C LYS A 138 10.02 -6.53 -11.88
N ILE A 139 9.82 -7.73 -11.36
CA ILE A 139 8.48 -8.29 -11.13
C ILE A 139 7.73 -7.47 -10.07
N GLY A 140 8.39 -7.09 -8.97
CA GLY A 140 7.83 -6.20 -7.96
C GLY A 140 7.35 -4.87 -8.54
N GLN A 141 8.06 -4.33 -9.53
CA GLN A 141 7.69 -3.13 -10.26
C GLN A 141 6.37 -3.36 -11.03
N ARG A 142 6.23 -4.49 -11.78
CA ARG A 142 4.98 -4.83 -12.49
C ARG A 142 3.81 -5.05 -11.54
N ILE A 143 4.04 -5.70 -10.41
CA ILE A 143 3.03 -5.84 -9.35
C ILE A 143 2.57 -4.46 -8.84
N ALA A 144 3.48 -3.50 -8.69
CA ALA A 144 3.12 -2.15 -8.26
C ALA A 144 2.34 -1.37 -9.34
N ASP A 145 2.63 -1.61 -10.63
CA ASP A 145 1.85 -1.04 -11.75
C ASP A 145 0.41 -1.57 -11.74
N GLU A 146 0.21 -2.88 -11.57
CA GLU A 146 -1.13 -3.47 -11.47
C GLU A 146 -1.85 -3.06 -10.17
N ASN A 147 -1.11 -2.82 -9.08
CA ASN A 147 -1.68 -2.31 -7.83
C ASN A 147 -2.23 -0.87 -7.98
N ILE A 148 -1.62 -0.03 -8.83
CA ILE A 148 -2.18 1.29 -9.16
C ILE A 148 -3.54 1.11 -9.86
N ARG A 149 -3.63 0.21 -10.85
CA ARG A 149 -4.86 -0.08 -11.59
C ARG A 149 -5.96 -0.63 -10.66
N LEU A 150 -5.59 -1.53 -9.75
CA LEU A 150 -6.50 -2.07 -8.73
C LEU A 150 -7.00 -0.96 -7.82
N THR A 151 -6.10 -0.14 -7.28
CA THR A 151 -6.44 0.97 -6.38
C THR A 151 -7.34 2.00 -7.07
N GLU A 152 -7.07 2.31 -8.36
CA GLU A 152 -7.92 3.20 -9.16
C GLU A 152 -9.34 2.63 -9.30
N SER A 153 -9.47 1.34 -9.62
CA SER A 153 -10.74 0.65 -9.70
C SER A 153 -11.51 0.68 -8.37
N GLU A 154 -10.83 0.44 -7.25
CA GLU A 154 -11.41 0.52 -5.90
C GLU A 154 -11.86 1.95 -5.54
N VAL A 155 -11.07 2.96 -5.88
CA VAL A 155 -11.40 4.35 -5.65
C VAL A 155 -12.63 4.75 -6.46
N ARG A 156 -12.77 4.31 -7.72
CA ARG A 156 -13.97 4.56 -8.54
C ARG A 156 -15.22 3.96 -7.90
N VAL A 157 -15.15 2.72 -7.42
CA VAL A 157 -16.29 2.10 -6.71
C VAL A 157 -16.65 2.88 -5.44
N LYS A 158 -15.67 3.30 -4.64
CA LYS A 158 -15.90 4.12 -3.44
C LYS A 158 -16.53 5.48 -3.76
N VAL A 159 -16.13 6.10 -4.87
CA VAL A 159 -16.75 7.36 -5.34
C VAL A 159 -18.21 7.12 -5.69
N ASP A 160 -18.50 6.06 -6.45
CA ASP A 160 -19.85 5.74 -6.88
C ASP A 160 -20.76 5.42 -5.68
N GLU A 161 -20.26 4.68 -4.69
CA GLU A 161 -20.97 4.40 -3.44
C GLU A 161 -21.25 5.69 -2.64
N ALA A 162 -20.25 6.56 -2.48
CA ALA A 162 -20.40 7.80 -1.73
C ALA A 162 -21.32 8.79 -2.46
N TYR A 163 -21.22 8.83 -3.79
CA TYR A 163 -22.08 9.67 -4.62
C TYR A 163 -23.52 9.21 -4.57
N ALA A 164 -23.80 7.91 -4.75
CA ALA A 164 -25.12 7.34 -4.64
C ALA A 164 -25.76 7.59 -3.26
N MET A 165 -24.96 7.47 -2.18
CA MET A 165 -25.41 7.77 -0.82
C MET A 165 -25.73 9.27 -0.65
N ALA A 166 -24.94 10.17 -1.22
CA ALA A 166 -25.20 11.63 -1.16
C ALA A 166 -26.48 12.01 -1.92
N VAL A 167 -26.69 11.42 -3.11
CA VAL A 167 -27.93 11.61 -3.89
C VAL A 167 -29.14 11.06 -3.13
N LYS A 168 -29.05 9.81 -2.63
CA LYS A 168 -30.08 9.21 -1.79
C LYS A 168 -30.45 10.09 -0.61
N ALA A 169 -29.45 10.55 0.16
CA ALA A 169 -29.70 11.38 1.33
C ALA A 169 -30.35 12.72 0.97
N ARG A 170 -29.99 13.34 -0.16
CA ARG A 170 -30.64 14.56 -0.66
C ARG A 170 -32.11 14.32 -0.99
N GLU A 171 -32.39 13.27 -1.77
CA GLU A 171 -33.77 12.97 -2.15
C GLU A 171 -34.63 12.59 -0.93
N MET A 172 -34.06 11.92 0.08
CA MET A 172 -34.74 11.65 1.35
C MET A 172 -35.12 12.92 2.12
N VAL A 173 -34.29 13.98 2.07
CA VAL A 173 -34.65 15.29 2.63
C VAL A 173 -35.87 15.86 1.90
N ASP A 174 -35.88 15.78 0.57
CA ASP A 174 -37.00 16.28 -0.24
C ASP A 174 -38.32 15.54 0.04
N VAL A 175 -38.26 14.20 0.16
CA VAL A 175 -39.41 13.37 0.55
C VAL A 175 -39.92 13.74 1.94
N ALA A 176 -39.02 13.86 2.93
CA ALA A 176 -39.41 14.21 4.29
C ALA A 176 -40.07 15.60 4.39
N LYS A 177 -39.59 16.59 3.62
CA LYS A 177 -40.18 17.93 3.54
C LYS A 177 -41.57 17.88 2.85
N SER A 178 -41.71 17.10 1.78
CA SER A 178 -42.99 16.94 1.10
C SER A 178 -44.04 16.32 2.03
N TYR A 179 -43.61 15.31 2.81
CA TYR A 179 -44.48 14.67 3.79
C TYR A 179 -44.86 15.61 4.95
N GLU A 180 -43.94 16.45 5.45
CA GLU A 180 -44.28 17.48 6.43
C GLU A 180 -45.32 18.46 5.87
N THR A 181 -45.19 18.90 4.62
CA THR A 181 -46.14 19.83 3.98
C THR A 181 -47.54 19.22 3.92
N LEU A 182 -47.67 17.94 3.52
CA LEU A 182 -48.96 17.23 3.52
C LEU A 182 -49.58 17.16 4.92
N LEU A 183 -48.77 16.84 5.94
CA LEU A 183 -49.28 16.78 7.32
C LEU A 183 -49.64 18.16 7.88
N GLN A 184 -48.97 19.27 7.45
CA GLN A 184 -49.34 20.63 7.83
C GLN A 184 -50.68 21.03 7.22
N GLU A 185 -50.95 20.69 5.95
CA GLU A 185 -52.26 20.87 5.33
C GLU A 185 -53.36 20.10 6.04
N LEU A 186 -53.11 18.82 6.32
CA LEU A 186 -54.03 17.96 7.06
C LEU A 186 -54.29 18.50 8.47
N MET A 187 -53.30 19.00 9.18
CA MET A 187 -53.44 19.65 10.50
C MET A 187 -54.40 20.84 10.44
N LYS A 188 -54.23 21.76 9.48
CA LYS A 188 -55.11 22.92 9.30
C LYS A 188 -56.55 22.47 9.08
N ASN A 189 -56.79 21.42 8.27
CA ASN A 189 -58.13 20.90 8.01
C ASN A 189 -58.73 20.28 9.27
N VAL A 190 -57.97 19.43 10.00
CA VAL A 190 -58.43 18.81 11.25
C VAL A 190 -58.67 19.82 12.36
N GLU A 191 -57.85 20.84 12.53
CA GLU A 191 -58.08 21.94 13.48
C GLU A 191 -59.34 22.72 13.19
N SER A 192 -59.63 22.98 11.94
CA SER A 192 -60.87 23.63 11.52
C SER A 192 -62.07 22.72 11.83
N ALA A 193 -62.03 21.46 11.49
CA ALA A 193 -63.09 20.46 11.76
C ALA A 193 -63.35 20.27 13.26
N VAL A 194 -62.32 20.29 14.12
CA VAL A 194 -62.45 20.23 15.59
C VAL A 194 -63.13 21.47 16.14
N ARG A 195 -62.76 22.66 15.66
CA ARG A 195 -63.43 23.92 16.06
C ARG A 195 -64.91 23.96 15.72
N HIS A 196 -65.32 23.29 14.63
CA HIS A 196 -66.75 23.19 14.25
C HIS A 196 -67.43 21.94 14.82
N GLY A 197 -66.78 21.18 15.70
CA GLY A 197 -67.36 20.00 16.34
C GLY A 197 -67.51 18.77 15.44
N MET A 198 -66.91 18.78 14.24
CA MET A 198 -67.01 17.70 13.27
C MET A 198 -65.93 16.58 13.49
N ARG A 199 -64.92 16.85 14.24
CA ARG A 199 -63.80 15.92 14.56
C ARG A 199 -63.45 16.01 16.04
N THR A 200 -62.72 15.00 16.54
CA THR A 200 -62.33 14.91 17.94
C THR A 200 -60.95 15.56 18.20
N ARG A 201 -60.72 16.01 19.41
CA ARG A 201 -59.38 16.48 19.85
C ARG A 201 -58.34 15.36 19.75
N ASN A 202 -58.74 14.09 19.85
CA ASN A 202 -57.86 12.93 19.66
C ASN A 202 -57.35 12.87 18.22
N ASP A 203 -58.14 13.17 17.22
CA ASP A 203 -57.72 13.22 15.81
C ASP A 203 -56.66 14.29 15.59
N GLN A 204 -56.86 15.47 16.18
CA GLN A 204 -55.85 16.54 16.15
C GLN A 204 -54.52 16.10 16.77
N MET A 205 -54.56 15.38 17.92
CA MET A 205 -53.36 14.89 18.56
C MET A 205 -52.63 13.81 17.72
N LYS A 206 -53.34 12.94 17.02
CA LYS A 206 -52.74 11.97 16.11
C LYS A 206 -51.95 12.66 14.99
N VAL A 207 -52.52 13.68 14.34
CA VAL A 207 -51.82 14.41 13.30
C VAL A 207 -50.62 15.20 13.86
N GLN A 208 -50.74 15.77 15.08
CA GLN A 208 -49.65 16.49 15.75
C GLN A 208 -48.45 15.56 16.02
N VAL A 209 -48.71 14.31 16.45
CA VAL A 209 -47.66 13.30 16.68
C VAL A 209 -46.96 12.96 15.36
N LYS A 210 -47.71 12.75 14.26
CA LYS A 210 -47.13 12.50 12.94
C LYS A 210 -46.31 13.66 12.43
N LEU A 211 -46.79 14.91 12.63
CA LEU A 211 -46.03 16.13 12.26
C LEU A 211 -44.72 16.25 13.03
N ASN A 212 -44.70 15.95 14.32
CA ASN A 212 -43.47 15.94 15.12
C ASN A 212 -42.49 14.85 14.64
N GLN A 213 -43.02 13.67 14.25
CA GLN A 213 -42.19 12.60 13.64
C GLN A 213 -41.60 13.04 12.31
N ALA A 214 -42.35 13.69 11.44
CA ALA A 214 -41.88 14.22 10.16
C ALA A 214 -40.76 15.26 10.36
N ARG A 215 -40.91 16.19 11.30
CA ARG A 215 -39.85 17.18 11.64
C ARG A 215 -38.58 16.53 12.11
N LEU A 216 -38.68 15.49 12.95
CA LEU A 216 -37.51 14.72 13.38
C LEU A 216 -36.87 13.99 12.20
N ALA A 217 -37.68 13.43 11.27
CA ALA A 217 -37.19 12.78 10.07
C ALA A 217 -36.41 13.75 9.16
N ILE A 218 -36.89 14.97 8.99
CA ILE A 218 -36.15 16.05 8.24
C ILE A 218 -34.79 16.30 8.88
N THR A 219 -34.75 16.50 10.22
CA THR A 219 -33.48 16.75 10.92
C THR A 219 -32.49 15.60 10.72
N ARG A 220 -32.96 14.36 10.78
CA ARG A 220 -32.13 13.16 10.56
C ARG A 220 -31.64 13.07 9.10
N ALA A 221 -32.52 13.35 8.14
CA ALA A 221 -32.18 13.32 6.72
C ALA A 221 -31.17 14.43 6.36
N ASP A 222 -31.32 15.65 6.88
CA ASP A 222 -30.37 16.76 6.69
C ASP A 222 -28.99 16.40 7.25
N ASN A 223 -28.94 15.82 8.45
CA ASN A 223 -27.69 15.35 9.04
C ASN A 223 -27.03 14.26 8.18
N ALA A 224 -27.81 13.26 7.72
CA ALA A 224 -27.33 12.20 6.85
C ALA A 224 -26.77 12.77 5.53
N TYR A 225 -27.46 13.75 4.92
CA TYR A 225 -26.99 14.41 3.71
C TYR A 225 -25.69 15.18 3.93
N ASN A 226 -25.57 15.90 5.05
CA ASN A 226 -24.33 16.60 5.39
C ASN A 226 -23.16 15.63 5.55
N LEU A 227 -23.35 14.51 6.27
CA LEU A 227 -22.32 13.49 6.46
C LEU A 227 -21.95 12.79 5.14
N ALA A 228 -22.93 12.49 4.28
CA ALA A 228 -22.69 11.89 2.96
C ALA A 228 -21.84 12.80 2.06
N ARG A 229 -22.11 14.12 2.06
CA ARG A 229 -21.29 15.09 1.32
C ARG A 229 -19.87 15.19 1.87
N MET A 230 -19.70 15.19 3.19
CA MET A 230 -18.37 15.18 3.82
C MET A 230 -17.58 13.92 3.45
N ASN A 231 -18.23 12.75 3.44
CA ASN A 231 -17.62 11.50 3.00
C ASN A 231 -17.20 11.55 1.54
N LEU A 232 -18.07 12.08 0.66
CA LEU A 232 -17.72 12.28 -0.75
C LEU A 232 -16.52 13.22 -0.91
N CYS A 233 -16.49 14.35 -0.20
CA CYS A 233 -15.35 15.27 -0.20
C CYS A 233 -14.04 14.59 0.21
N GLN A 234 -14.07 13.75 1.23
CA GLN A 234 -12.90 13.01 1.70
C GLN A 234 -12.36 12.07 0.61
N ILE A 235 -13.24 11.38 -0.12
CA ILE A 235 -12.85 10.42 -1.17
C ILE A 235 -12.31 11.15 -2.40
N ILE A 236 -12.93 12.26 -2.82
CA ILE A 236 -12.50 13.06 -3.99
C ILE A 236 -11.34 14.01 -3.67
N GLY A 237 -10.88 14.07 -2.40
CA GLY A 237 -9.76 14.89 -1.98
C GLY A 237 -10.06 16.38 -1.80
N MET A 238 -11.34 16.75 -1.63
CA MET A 238 -11.77 18.13 -1.34
C MET A 238 -11.78 18.41 0.18
N PRO A 239 -11.67 19.69 0.60
CA PRO A 239 -11.90 20.08 1.99
C PRO A 239 -13.32 19.72 2.45
N LEU A 240 -13.44 19.23 3.69
CA LEU A 240 -14.71 18.71 4.23
C LEU A 240 -15.81 19.79 4.42
N ASP A 241 -15.45 21.05 4.45
CA ASP A 241 -16.32 22.20 4.70
C ASP A 241 -17.02 22.68 3.42
N LEU A 242 -16.50 22.39 2.24
CA LEU A 242 -17.05 22.87 0.97
C LEU A 242 -18.45 22.32 0.68
N ARG A 243 -18.73 21.08 1.09
CA ARG A 243 -20.04 20.40 0.99
C ARG A 243 -20.80 20.70 -0.32
N PRO A 244 -20.22 20.37 -1.48
CA PRO A 244 -20.82 20.67 -2.77
C PRO A 244 -22.19 20.00 -2.91
N SER A 245 -23.06 20.60 -3.73
CA SER A 245 -24.29 19.95 -4.17
C SER A 245 -23.99 18.80 -5.14
N VAL A 246 -24.79 17.75 -5.13
CA VAL A 246 -24.67 16.62 -6.07
C VAL A 246 -25.81 16.64 -7.09
N ALA A 247 -25.53 16.35 -8.34
CA ALA A 247 -26.54 16.23 -9.39
C ALA A 247 -27.33 14.92 -9.25
N LYS A 248 -28.58 14.89 -9.65
CA LYS A 248 -29.33 13.64 -9.78
C LYS A 248 -28.84 12.91 -11.04
N PRO A 249 -28.30 11.68 -10.94
CA PRO A 249 -27.85 10.95 -12.12
C PRO A 249 -29.05 10.45 -12.93
N ASP A 250 -28.95 10.52 -14.25
CA ASP A 250 -29.90 9.85 -15.14
C ASP A 250 -29.53 8.36 -15.23
N VAL A 251 -30.13 7.57 -14.36
CA VAL A 251 -29.88 6.13 -14.26
C VAL A 251 -30.44 5.36 -15.47
N SER A 252 -31.45 5.91 -16.14
CA SER A 252 -32.17 5.20 -17.21
C SER A 252 -31.31 5.01 -18.48
N SER A 253 -30.51 6.01 -18.84
CA SER A 253 -29.65 5.96 -20.02
C SER A 253 -28.34 5.21 -19.77
N MET A 254 -27.78 5.29 -18.56
CA MET A 254 -26.49 4.67 -18.21
C MET A 254 -26.57 3.16 -18.02
N VAL A 255 -27.70 2.65 -17.54
CA VAL A 255 -27.82 1.26 -17.05
C VAL A 255 -28.36 0.31 -18.13
N MET A 256 -29.30 0.76 -18.97
CA MET A 256 -30.01 -0.14 -19.89
C MET A 256 -29.08 -0.82 -20.89
N SER A 257 -28.13 -0.11 -21.50
CA SER A 257 -27.21 -0.68 -22.49
C SER A 257 -26.16 -1.61 -21.89
N GLU A 258 -25.69 -1.30 -20.66
CA GLU A 258 -24.67 -2.10 -19.98
C GLU A 258 -25.23 -3.36 -19.31
N VAL A 259 -26.42 -3.28 -18.76
CA VAL A 259 -27.07 -4.44 -18.13
C VAL A 259 -27.49 -5.48 -19.16
N LEU A 260 -27.96 -5.05 -20.34
CA LEU A 260 -28.25 -5.96 -21.45
C LEU A 260 -26.98 -6.69 -21.95
N SER A 261 -25.81 -6.07 -21.79
CA SER A 261 -24.50 -6.67 -22.12
C SER A 261 -23.81 -7.36 -20.94
N ALA A 262 -24.40 -7.31 -19.73
CA ALA A 262 -23.84 -7.92 -18.55
C ALA A 262 -23.84 -9.44 -18.65
N SER A 263 -22.69 -10.02 -18.90
CA SER A 263 -22.45 -11.45 -18.91
C SER A 263 -21.48 -11.84 -17.80
N ALA A 264 -21.67 -13.04 -17.27
CA ALA A 264 -20.75 -13.65 -16.31
C ALA A 264 -19.69 -14.51 -17.04
N ASP A 265 -19.11 -13.98 -18.12
CA ASP A 265 -18.08 -14.71 -18.87
C ASP A 265 -16.78 -14.76 -18.07
N SER A 266 -16.36 -15.95 -17.69
CA SER A 266 -15.13 -16.18 -16.92
C SER A 266 -13.84 -15.68 -17.61
N VAL A 267 -13.87 -15.43 -18.91
CA VAL A 267 -12.75 -14.82 -19.67
C VAL A 267 -12.50 -13.37 -19.19
N GLN A 268 -13.52 -12.66 -18.76
CA GLN A 268 -13.38 -11.28 -18.27
C GLN A 268 -12.52 -11.20 -16.99
N VAL A 269 -12.49 -12.25 -16.17
CA VAL A 269 -11.65 -12.33 -14.97
C VAL A 269 -10.17 -12.18 -15.30
N LEU A 270 -9.72 -12.62 -16.47
CA LEU A 270 -8.32 -12.56 -16.90
C LEU A 270 -7.82 -11.12 -17.15
N SER A 271 -8.73 -10.16 -17.38
CA SER A 271 -8.40 -8.74 -17.58
C SER A 271 -8.26 -7.96 -16.26
N ARG A 272 -8.59 -8.57 -15.12
CA ARG A 272 -8.54 -7.92 -13.80
C ARG A 272 -7.10 -7.71 -13.33
N PRO A 273 -6.79 -6.53 -12.74
CA PRO A 273 -5.47 -6.26 -12.17
C PRO A 273 -5.07 -7.28 -11.11
N GLU A 274 -6.03 -7.75 -10.29
CA GLU A 274 -5.78 -8.75 -9.24
C GLU A 274 -5.25 -10.07 -9.82
N TYR A 275 -5.80 -10.51 -10.96
CA TYR A 275 -5.34 -11.72 -11.64
C TYR A 275 -3.92 -11.53 -12.19
N ALA A 276 -3.63 -10.38 -12.81
CA ALA A 276 -2.29 -10.05 -13.30
C ALA A 276 -1.27 -10.01 -12.16
N MET A 277 -1.63 -9.42 -11.00
CA MET A 277 -0.77 -9.42 -9.81
C MET A 277 -0.46 -10.84 -9.31
N LEU A 278 -1.42 -11.75 -9.33
CA LEU A 278 -1.22 -13.15 -8.90
C LEU A 278 -0.33 -13.93 -9.87
N GLN A 279 -0.45 -13.68 -11.19
CA GLN A 279 0.47 -14.22 -12.19
C GLN A 279 1.90 -13.75 -11.93
N GLU A 280 2.09 -12.46 -11.66
CA GLU A 280 3.41 -11.90 -11.34
C GLU A 280 3.96 -12.46 -10.01
N LYS A 281 3.12 -12.68 -8.99
CA LYS A 281 3.53 -13.36 -7.75
C LYS A 281 3.99 -14.80 -7.99
N THR A 282 3.35 -15.52 -8.91
CA THR A 282 3.78 -16.87 -9.30
C THR A 282 5.13 -16.82 -10.02
N GLU A 283 5.35 -15.83 -10.90
CA GLU A 283 6.67 -15.64 -11.53
C GLU A 283 7.75 -15.22 -10.50
N LEU A 284 7.38 -14.40 -9.50
CA LEU A 284 8.26 -14.05 -8.38
C LEU A 284 8.72 -15.31 -7.62
N ALA A 285 7.79 -16.21 -7.30
CA ALA A 285 8.12 -17.49 -6.65
C ALA A 285 9.03 -18.36 -7.53
N ARG A 286 8.87 -18.33 -8.86
CA ARG A 286 9.76 -19.00 -9.80
C ARG A 286 11.18 -18.43 -9.76
N GLN A 287 11.34 -17.11 -9.66
CA GLN A 287 12.64 -16.46 -9.48
C GLN A 287 13.24 -16.80 -8.11
N GLN A 288 12.44 -16.97 -7.05
CA GLN A 288 12.91 -17.43 -5.73
C GLN A 288 13.52 -18.84 -5.80
N VAL A 289 12.95 -19.74 -6.62
CA VAL A 289 13.58 -21.06 -6.88
C VAL A 289 14.95 -20.91 -7.53
N LYS A 290 15.10 -19.97 -8.50
CA LYS A 290 16.42 -19.70 -9.12
C LYS A 290 17.38 -19.11 -8.11
N LEU A 291 16.92 -18.20 -7.26
CA LEU A 291 17.71 -17.62 -6.18
C LEU A 291 18.21 -18.70 -5.20
N ALA A 292 17.32 -19.59 -4.75
CA ALA A 292 17.71 -20.70 -3.86
C ALA A 292 18.70 -21.66 -4.51
N ARG A 293 18.65 -21.84 -5.83
CA ARG A 293 19.67 -22.64 -6.56
C ARG A 293 21.01 -21.90 -6.65
N SER A 294 20.99 -20.57 -6.82
CA SER A 294 22.20 -19.77 -7.01
C SER A 294 23.12 -19.77 -5.79
N GLU A 295 22.58 -19.99 -4.58
CA GLU A 295 23.36 -20.07 -3.35
C GLU A 295 24.35 -21.24 -3.35
N PHE A 296 24.09 -22.28 -4.16
CA PHE A 296 24.91 -23.49 -4.26
C PHE A 296 25.70 -23.59 -5.56
N LEU A 297 25.78 -22.50 -6.31
CA LEU A 297 26.61 -22.40 -7.51
C LEU A 297 27.92 -21.65 -7.17
N PRO A 298 28.99 -21.86 -7.95
CA PRO A 298 30.22 -21.12 -7.77
C PRO A 298 30.00 -19.62 -7.79
N GLN A 299 30.75 -18.88 -6.95
CA GLN A 299 30.74 -17.44 -6.89
C GLN A 299 32.14 -16.91 -7.13
N LEU A 300 32.29 -15.97 -8.06
CA LEU A 300 33.53 -15.35 -8.47
C LEU A 300 33.45 -13.85 -8.30
N ALA A 301 34.37 -13.27 -7.53
CA ALA A 301 34.49 -11.83 -7.36
C ALA A 301 35.95 -11.41 -7.48
N ALA A 302 36.21 -10.27 -8.12
CA ALA A 302 37.50 -9.60 -8.06
C ALA A 302 37.48 -8.58 -6.93
N PHE A 303 38.62 -8.39 -6.30
CA PHE A 303 38.79 -7.38 -5.28
C PHE A 303 40.14 -6.65 -5.45
N ALA A 304 40.17 -5.39 -5.04
CA ALA A 304 41.37 -4.63 -4.85
C ALA A 304 41.27 -3.93 -3.49
N THR A 305 42.31 -4.05 -2.69
CA THR A 305 42.35 -3.38 -1.39
C THR A 305 43.66 -2.62 -1.25
N GLY A 306 43.59 -1.45 -0.61
CA GLY A 306 44.76 -0.67 -0.26
C GLY A 306 44.54 0.03 1.06
N GLY A 307 45.52 -0.02 1.95
CA GLY A 307 45.34 0.54 3.28
C GLY A 307 46.65 0.71 4.04
N TYR A 308 46.54 1.46 5.11
CA TYR A 308 47.60 1.67 6.07
C TYR A 308 47.29 0.94 7.37
N SER A 309 48.31 0.25 7.89
CA SER A 309 48.19 -0.42 9.19
C SER A 309 49.38 0.00 10.05
N TYR A 310 49.10 0.26 11.32
CA TYR A 310 50.07 0.66 12.33
C TYR A 310 49.83 -0.14 13.60
N GLY A 311 50.91 -0.70 14.20
CA GLY A 311 50.84 -1.34 15.51
C GLY A 311 51.83 -2.44 15.74
N GLY A 312 51.80 -2.96 16.93
CA GLY A 312 52.78 -3.93 17.41
C GLY A 312 54.16 -3.35 17.63
N LYS A 313 54.85 -3.80 18.64
CA LYS A 313 56.20 -3.35 18.99
C LYS A 313 57.05 -4.61 19.25
N VAL A 314 58.27 -4.60 18.71
CA VAL A 314 59.30 -5.61 18.99
C VAL A 314 60.52 -4.90 19.50
N SER A 315 61.01 -5.33 20.68
CA SER A 315 62.26 -4.93 21.23
C SER A 315 63.16 -6.15 21.40
N VAL A 316 64.46 -5.99 21.09
CA VAL A 316 65.45 -7.02 21.29
C VAL A 316 66.48 -6.47 22.25
N ASP A 317 66.52 -7.06 23.44
CA ASP A 317 67.47 -6.70 24.48
C ASP A 317 68.54 -7.77 24.61
N ALA A 318 69.82 -7.38 24.55
CA ALA A 318 70.91 -8.26 24.81
C ALA A 318 71.46 -8.02 26.21
N THR A 319 71.66 -9.07 26.97
CA THR A 319 72.26 -9.01 28.29
C THR A 319 73.77 -9.25 28.14
N SER A 320 74.58 -8.22 28.46
CA SER A 320 76.07 -8.32 28.43
C SER A 320 76.51 -9.14 29.63
N SER A 321 77.59 -9.93 29.46
CA SER A 321 78.31 -10.64 30.49
C SER A 321 78.88 -9.78 31.61
N VAL A 322 78.95 -8.42 31.42
CA VAL A 322 79.44 -7.42 32.39
C VAL A 322 78.28 -6.70 33.11
N GLY A 323 76.99 -7.20 32.97
CA GLY A 323 75.87 -6.79 33.81
C GLY A 323 75.07 -5.56 33.32
N GLY A 324 75.08 -5.23 32.03
CA GLY A 324 74.23 -4.20 31.42
C GLY A 324 73.26 -4.79 30.37
N GLN A 325 71.99 -4.37 30.37
CA GLN A 325 71.07 -4.59 29.22
C GLN A 325 71.32 -3.52 28.16
N VAL A 326 71.54 -3.95 26.93
CA VAL A 326 71.63 -3.07 25.76
C VAL A 326 70.52 -3.37 24.84
N ASN A 327 69.67 -2.35 24.60
CA ASN A 327 68.64 -2.48 23.60
C ASN A 327 69.26 -2.47 22.20
N MET A 328 69.24 -3.58 21.51
CA MET A 328 69.80 -3.73 20.17
C MET A 328 68.86 -3.41 19.06
N TYR A 329 67.57 -3.46 19.31
CA TYR A 329 66.54 -3.24 18.30
C TYR A 329 65.22 -2.87 18.97
N ASP A 330 64.63 -1.77 18.54
CA ASP A 330 63.29 -1.35 18.94
C ASP A 330 62.56 -0.81 17.71
N LYS A 331 61.55 -1.50 17.25
CA LYS A 331 60.81 -1.13 16.06
C LYS A 331 59.33 -1.52 16.12
N THR A 332 58.49 -0.65 15.55
CA THR A 332 57.09 -0.97 15.27
C THR A 332 57.01 -2.10 14.23
N LEU A 333 56.28 -3.16 14.53
CA LEU A 333 56.15 -4.38 13.70
C LEU A 333 55.44 -4.06 12.38
N ILE A 334 54.39 -3.24 12.46
CA ILE A 334 53.55 -2.86 11.33
C ILE A 334 53.49 -1.35 11.29
N ASP A 335 54.06 -0.76 10.26
CA ASP A 335 53.99 0.67 9.95
C ASP A 335 54.15 0.79 8.43
N LYS A 336 53.08 0.34 7.68
CA LYS A 336 53.20 0.23 6.23
C LYS A 336 51.87 0.47 5.54
N PHE A 337 51.99 1.11 4.38
CA PHE A 337 50.96 1.03 3.36
C PHE A 337 51.07 -0.34 2.64
N SER A 338 49.94 -1.05 2.52
CA SER A 338 49.86 -2.33 1.81
C SER A 338 48.69 -2.31 0.85
N GLY A 339 48.83 -3.02 -0.24
CA GLY A 339 47.76 -3.21 -1.23
C GLY A 339 47.78 -4.62 -1.79
N ALA A 340 46.60 -5.11 -2.16
CA ALA A 340 46.45 -6.38 -2.82
C ALA A 340 45.35 -6.32 -3.89
N ILE A 341 45.56 -7.03 -4.98
CA ILE A 341 44.57 -7.26 -6.01
C ILE A 341 44.41 -8.78 -6.17
N GLY A 342 43.20 -9.24 -6.24
CA GLY A 342 42.97 -10.67 -6.36
C GLY A 342 41.56 -11.04 -6.86
N VAL A 343 41.37 -12.34 -7.00
CA VAL A 343 40.09 -12.93 -7.38
C VAL A 343 39.75 -13.98 -6.32
N THR A 344 38.52 -13.93 -5.84
CA THR A 344 38.00 -14.92 -4.89
C THR A 344 36.99 -15.81 -5.61
N LEU A 345 37.25 -17.12 -5.60
CA LEU A 345 36.34 -18.15 -6.05
C LEU A 345 35.82 -18.94 -4.82
N SER A 346 34.52 -18.88 -4.59
CA SER A 346 33.85 -19.66 -3.55
C SER A 346 32.96 -20.73 -4.20
N VAL A 347 33.22 -21.99 -3.89
CA VAL A 347 32.43 -23.10 -4.42
C VAL A 347 31.90 -23.92 -3.25
N PRO A 348 30.60 -23.90 -2.93
CA PRO A 348 30.01 -24.72 -1.90
C PRO A 348 29.97 -26.18 -2.37
N ILE A 349 30.80 -27.03 -1.76
CA ILE A 349 30.96 -28.45 -2.18
C ILE A 349 29.93 -29.35 -1.51
N TYR A 350 29.80 -29.27 -0.20
CA TYR A 350 28.90 -30.15 0.55
C TYR A 350 28.32 -29.49 1.80
N HIS A 351 26.98 -29.50 1.93
CA HIS A 351 26.24 -28.82 3.02
C HIS A 351 25.14 -29.75 3.58
N PHE A 352 25.46 -30.98 3.91
CA PHE A 352 24.66 -31.96 4.66
C PHE A 352 23.14 -31.92 4.43
N GLY A 353 22.68 -31.77 3.19
CA GLY A 353 21.26 -31.72 2.82
C GLY A 353 20.62 -30.32 2.75
N GLU A 354 21.28 -29.27 3.19
CA GLU A 354 20.78 -27.87 3.15
C GLU A 354 20.34 -27.48 1.74
N ARG A 355 21.13 -27.75 0.71
CA ARG A 355 20.84 -27.53 -0.69
C ARG A 355 19.49 -28.13 -1.09
N LYS A 356 19.31 -29.41 -0.76
CA LYS A 356 18.09 -30.17 -1.09
C LYS A 356 16.88 -29.59 -0.37
N GLY A 357 17.04 -29.22 0.91
CA GLY A 357 16.01 -28.60 1.74
C GLY A 357 15.58 -27.26 1.19
N LYS A 358 16.50 -26.31 0.99
CA LYS A 358 16.21 -24.97 0.47
C LYS A 358 15.52 -24.99 -0.90
N ILE A 359 16.03 -25.80 -1.85
CA ILE A 359 15.45 -25.89 -3.18
C ILE A 359 14.05 -26.52 -3.13
N ARG A 360 13.84 -27.55 -2.31
CA ARG A 360 12.51 -28.16 -2.13
C ARG A 360 11.52 -27.20 -1.48
N SER A 361 11.94 -26.47 -0.47
CA SER A 361 11.13 -25.43 0.17
C SER A 361 10.71 -24.34 -0.84
N ALA A 362 11.65 -23.81 -1.62
CA ALA A 362 11.34 -22.81 -2.64
C ALA A 362 10.40 -23.37 -3.74
N LYS A 363 10.54 -24.66 -4.12
CA LYS A 363 9.60 -25.31 -5.06
C LYS A 363 8.21 -25.49 -4.45
N ALA A 364 8.11 -25.82 -3.17
CA ALA A 364 6.83 -25.89 -2.46
C ALA A 364 6.16 -24.52 -2.41
N SER A 365 6.91 -23.44 -2.16
CA SER A 365 6.41 -22.07 -2.22
C SER A 365 5.89 -21.70 -3.63
N LEU A 366 6.57 -22.15 -4.69
CA LEU A 366 6.07 -21.96 -6.06
C LEU A 366 4.75 -22.72 -6.28
N GLN A 367 4.66 -23.95 -5.81
CA GLN A 367 3.42 -24.74 -5.91
C GLN A 367 2.27 -24.08 -5.12
N MET A 368 2.54 -23.54 -3.93
CA MET A 368 1.56 -22.75 -3.17
C MET A 368 1.08 -21.54 -3.97
N ALA A 369 1.99 -20.77 -4.57
CA ALA A 369 1.62 -19.61 -5.38
C ALA A 369 0.78 -19.98 -6.63
N GLN A 370 0.98 -21.17 -7.20
CA GLN A 370 0.16 -21.69 -8.29
C GLN A 370 -1.25 -22.06 -7.82
N LEU A 371 -1.36 -22.75 -6.69
CA LEU A 371 -2.65 -23.10 -6.09
C LEU A 371 -3.42 -21.83 -5.68
N ASP A 372 -2.73 -20.83 -5.14
CA ASP A 372 -3.32 -19.53 -4.80
C ASP A 372 -3.86 -18.80 -6.04
N LEU A 373 -3.15 -18.88 -7.18
CA LEU A 373 -3.61 -18.31 -8.44
C LEU A 373 -4.91 -19.00 -8.92
N ASP A 374 -4.95 -20.33 -8.88
CA ASP A 374 -6.09 -21.12 -9.32
C ASP A 374 -7.32 -20.88 -8.41
N ASP A 375 -7.15 -20.92 -7.09
CA ASP A 375 -8.21 -20.65 -6.10
C ASP A 375 -8.78 -19.21 -6.26
N ASN A 376 -7.90 -18.22 -6.38
CA ASN A 376 -8.34 -16.83 -6.57
C ASN A 376 -9.03 -16.63 -7.93
N ARG A 377 -8.62 -17.35 -8.98
CA ARG A 377 -9.33 -17.32 -10.26
C ARG A 377 -10.77 -17.81 -10.12
N GLU A 378 -10.98 -18.91 -9.40
CA GLU A 378 -12.32 -19.44 -9.13
C GLU A 378 -13.15 -18.46 -8.28
N ARG A 379 -12.54 -17.88 -7.24
CA ARG A 379 -13.19 -16.83 -6.41
C ARG A 379 -13.59 -15.60 -7.20
N MET A 380 -12.75 -15.13 -8.11
CA MET A 380 -13.05 -14.00 -8.98
C MET A 380 -14.20 -14.32 -9.95
N ALA A 381 -14.26 -15.56 -10.47
CA ALA A 381 -15.37 -16.00 -11.32
C ALA A 381 -16.69 -16.05 -10.54
N LEU A 382 -16.65 -16.52 -9.28
CA LEU A 382 -17.79 -16.50 -8.38
C LEU A 382 -18.23 -15.06 -8.07
N GLU A 383 -17.29 -14.16 -7.74
CA GLU A 383 -17.55 -12.74 -7.50
C GLU A 383 -18.23 -12.07 -8.71
N LEU A 384 -17.73 -12.34 -9.92
CA LEU A 384 -18.33 -11.82 -11.15
C LEU A 384 -19.75 -12.33 -11.35
N SER A 385 -20.01 -13.62 -11.10
CA SER A 385 -21.34 -14.22 -11.18
C SER A 385 -22.28 -13.59 -10.15
N GLN A 386 -21.82 -13.42 -8.92
CA GLN A 386 -22.59 -12.77 -7.86
C GLN A 386 -22.89 -11.30 -8.22
N ALA A 387 -21.90 -10.54 -8.68
CA ALA A 387 -22.09 -9.15 -9.08
C ALA A 387 -23.10 -9.01 -10.24
N CYS A 388 -23.07 -9.95 -11.21
CA CYS A 388 -24.02 -10.00 -12.32
C CYS A 388 -25.46 -10.28 -11.82
N ASN A 389 -25.62 -11.24 -10.90
CA ASN A 389 -26.91 -11.57 -10.32
C ASN A 389 -27.48 -10.42 -9.47
N THR A 390 -26.63 -9.81 -8.63
CA THR A 390 -27.03 -8.63 -7.83
C THR A 390 -27.44 -7.46 -8.72
N LEU A 391 -26.72 -7.22 -9.83
CA LEU A 391 -27.10 -6.16 -10.77
C LEU A 391 -28.48 -6.39 -11.37
N LYS A 392 -28.80 -7.61 -11.78
CA LYS A 392 -30.12 -7.98 -12.30
C LYS A 392 -31.22 -7.87 -11.23
N GLU A 393 -30.93 -8.29 -10.01
CA GLU A 393 -31.81 -8.16 -8.86
C GLU A 393 -32.15 -6.69 -8.58
N GLN A 394 -31.15 -5.81 -8.55
CA GLN A 394 -31.36 -4.38 -8.29
C GLN A 394 -32.12 -3.68 -9.43
N MET A 395 -31.98 -4.14 -10.68
CA MET A 395 -32.85 -3.68 -11.76
C MET A 395 -34.31 -4.00 -11.52
N THR A 396 -34.59 -5.28 -11.23
CA THR A 396 -35.96 -5.71 -10.95
C THR A 396 -36.52 -5.00 -9.72
N ALA A 397 -35.71 -4.83 -8.68
CA ALA A 397 -36.11 -4.08 -7.48
C ALA A 397 -36.50 -2.63 -7.80
N LEU A 398 -35.74 -1.93 -8.65
CA LEU A 398 -36.07 -0.57 -9.07
C LEU A 398 -37.37 -0.52 -9.90
N GLU A 399 -37.59 -1.49 -10.77
CA GLU A 399 -38.79 -1.59 -11.59
C GLU A 399 -40.05 -1.81 -10.71
N ILE A 400 -39.97 -2.73 -9.73
CA ILE A 400 -41.02 -2.98 -8.75
C ILE A 400 -41.24 -1.72 -7.87
N ALA A 401 -40.18 -1.09 -7.40
CA ALA A 401 -40.31 0.12 -6.55
C ALA A 401 -40.98 1.27 -7.29
N ARG A 402 -40.70 1.50 -8.58
CA ARG A 402 -41.38 2.49 -9.41
C ARG A 402 -42.88 2.19 -9.55
N LEU A 403 -43.26 0.94 -9.81
CA LEU A 403 -44.63 0.53 -9.86
C LEU A 403 -45.32 0.72 -8.49
N SER A 404 -44.63 0.43 -7.41
CA SER A 404 -45.13 0.66 -6.04
C SER A 404 -45.40 2.14 -5.76
N VAL A 405 -44.55 3.03 -6.23
CA VAL A 405 -44.76 4.50 -6.13
C VAL A 405 -46.01 4.93 -6.87
N GLU A 406 -46.17 4.49 -8.13
CA GLU A 406 -47.37 4.78 -8.93
C GLU A 406 -48.65 4.33 -8.23
N GLN A 407 -48.66 3.10 -7.69
CA GLN A 407 -49.80 2.55 -6.95
C GLN A 407 -50.06 3.28 -5.63
N ALA A 408 -49.01 3.68 -4.90
CA ALA A 408 -49.11 4.42 -3.66
C ALA A 408 -49.61 5.87 -3.87
N GLU A 409 -49.22 6.51 -4.98
CA GLU A 409 -49.71 7.84 -5.37
C GLU A 409 -51.19 7.82 -5.68
N GLU A 410 -51.63 6.83 -6.44
CA GLU A 410 -53.05 6.67 -6.76
C GLU A 410 -53.86 6.33 -5.50
N ASN A 411 -53.37 5.43 -4.63
CA ASN A 411 -54.00 5.12 -3.35
C ASN A 411 -54.14 6.38 -2.47
N LEU A 412 -53.11 7.20 -2.38
CA LEU A 412 -53.13 8.47 -1.63
C LEU A 412 -54.16 9.45 -2.22
N ARG A 413 -54.24 9.55 -3.55
CA ARG A 413 -55.21 10.39 -4.25
C ARG A 413 -56.65 9.96 -3.94
N LEU A 414 -56.92 8.67 -4.01
CA LEU A 414 -58.26 8.10 -3.71
C LEU A 414 -58.62 8.27 -2.23
N SER A 415 -57.72 7.95 -1.33
CA SER A 415 -57.85 8.10 0.13
C SER A 415 -58.14 9.58 0.50
N ARG A 416 -57.45 10.53 -0.11
CA ARG A 416 -57.69 11.96 0.11
C ARG A 416 -59.17 12.32 -0.27
N SER A 417 -59.62 11.86 -1.43
CA SER A 417 -61.02 12.13 -1.88
C SER A 417 -62.06 11.47 -0.96
N ALA A 418 -61.82 10.23 -0.51
CA ALA A 418 -62.69 9.53 0.40
C ALA A 418 -62.71 10.15 1.81
N TYR A 419 -61.57 10.61 2.32
CA TYR A 419 -61.46 11.35 3.57
C TYR A 419 -62.18 12.70 3.55
N ASP A 420 -62.02 13.47 2.48
CA ASP A 420 -62.69 14.77 2.29
C ASP A 420 -64.20 14.63 2.16
N SER A 421 -64.69 13.49 1.60
CA SER A 421 -66.10 13.13 1.52
C SER A 421 -66.66 12.50 2.79
N GLY A 422 -65.84 12.27 3.80
CA GLY A 422 -66.24 11.68 5.08
C GLY A 422 -66.49 10.16 5.05
N VAL A 423 -66.13 9.47 3.98
CA VAL A 423 -66.25 8.02 3.80
C VAL A 423 -65.12 7.26 4.48
N GLU A 424 -63.93 7.84 4.53
CA GLU A 424 -62.74 7.24 5.10
C GLU A 424 -62.35 7.86 6.44
N THR A 425 -61.71 7.09 7.32
CA THR A 425 -61.24 7.60 8.62
C THR A 425 -59.92 8.37 8.49
N LEU A 426 -59.62 9.25 9.47
CA LEU A 426 -58.32 9.88 9.54
C LEU A 426 -57.15 8.89 9.60
N SER A 427 -57.33 7.77 10.29
CA SER A 427 -56.31 6.73 10.46
C SER A 427 -55.95 6.09 9.13
N ASP A 428 -56.94 5.76 8.31
CA ASP A 428 -56.76 5.14 6.99
C ASP A 428 -56.05 6.15 6.04
N HIS A 429 -56.45 7.43 6.07
CA HIS A 429 -55.77 8.48 5.29
C HIS A 429 -54.31 8.69 5.72
N LEU A 430 -54.01 8.66 7.02
CA LEU A 430 -52.63 8.72 7.53
C LEU A 430 -51.79 7.48 7.13
N GLU A 431 -52.45 6.31 7.02
CA GLU A 431 -51.84 5.08 6.51
C GLU A 431 -51.50 5.22 5.03
N ALA A 432 -52.39 5.69 4.19
CA ALA A 432 -52.15 5.96 2.77
C ALA A 432 -50.98 6.95 2.55
N GLN A 433 -50.91 7.99 3.37
CA GLN A 433 -49.79 8.94 3.34
C GLN A 433 -48.46 8.27 3.73
N SER A 434 -48.47 7.39 4.74
CA SER A 434 -47.29 6.66 5.21
C SER A 434 -46.79 5.65 4.15
N LEU A 435 -47.72 4.94 3.49
CA LEU A 435 -47.42 4.02 2.39
C LEU A 435 -46.79 4.74 1.19
N TRP A 436 -47.33 5.89 0.81
CA TRP A 436 -46.72 6.73 -0.25
C TRP A 436 -45.30 7.18 0.11
N GLN A 437 -45.05 7.67 1.34
CA GLN A 437 -43.75 8.07 1.81
C GLN A 437 -42.77 6.88 1.77
N SER A 438 -43.19 5.70 2.22
CA SER A 438 -42.37 4.48 2.19
C SER A 438 -42.03 4.07 0.77
N ALA A 439 -42.97 4.06 -0.15
CA ALA A 439 -42.75 3.70 -1.54
C ALA A 439 -41.74 4.62 -2.23
N LEU A 440 -41.82 5.94 -1.99
CA LEU A 440 -40.80 6.89 -2.48
C LEU A 440 -39.42 6.62 -1.90
N ALA A 441 -39.32 6.32 -0.60
CA ALA A 441 -38.07 6.00 0.05
C ALA A 441 -37.44 4.72 -0.51
N ASP A 442 -38.26 3.70 -0.79
CA ASP A 442 -37.82 2.43 -1.37
C ASP A 442 -37.34 2.60 -2.82
N GLU A 443 -38.01 3.44 -3.64
CA GLU A 443 -37.54 3.77 -5.00
C GLU A 443 -36.18 4.48 -4.98
N ILE A 444 -36.01 5.47 -4.09
CA ILE A 444 -34.75 6.20 -3.94
C ILE A 444 -33.64 5.22 -3.54
N ASP A 445 -33.93 4.31 -2.62
CA ASP A 445 -32.96 3.31 -2.16
C ASP A 445 -32.60 2.34 -3.28
N ALA A 446 -33.56 1.77 -3.99
CA ALA A 446 -33.36 0.86 -5.12
C ALA A 446 -32.49 1.52 -6.22
N ARG A 447 -32.73 2.82 -6.52
CA ARG A 447 -31.93 3.57 -7.48
C ARG A 447 -30.48 3.74 -7.03
N ALA A 448 -30.26 4.05 -5.76
CA ALA A 448 -28.91 4.17 -5.20
C ALA A 448 -28.17 2.84 -5.21
N GLN A 449 -28.87 1.74 -4.85
CA GLN A 449 -28.29 0.40 -4.85
C GLN A 449 -27.96 -0.09 -6.27
N LEU A 450 -28.75 0.26 -7.27
CA LEU A 450 -28.48 -0.06 -8.67
C LEU A 450 -27.18 0.60 -9.17
N ILE A 451 -26.93 1.87 -8.82
CA ILE A 451 -25.66 2.57 -9.17
C ILE A 451 -24.49 1.82 -8.55
N VAL A 452 -24.58 1.45 -7.29
CA VAL A 452 -23.53 0.71 -6.57
C VAL A 452 -23.31 -0.68 -7.18
N ALA A 453 -24.39 -1.40 -7.48
CA ALA A 453 -24.32 -2.73 -8.09
C ALA A 453 -23.64 -2.68 -9.48
N LEU A 454 -23.97 -1.67 -10.30
CA LEU A 454 -23.33 -1.44 -11.59
C LEU A 454 -21.83 -1.20 -11.46
N SER A 455 -21.42 -0.36 -10.51
CA SER A 455 -20.02 -0.06 -10.26
C SER A 455 -19.25 -1.32 -9.80
N LYS A 456 -19.82 -2.11 -8.90
CA LYS A 456 -19.25 -3.39 -8.45
C LYS A 456 -19.13 -4.41 -9.57
N TRP A 457 -20.15 -4.50 -10.43
CA TRP A 457 -20.09 -5.37 -11.60
C TRP A 457 -18.99 -4.92 -12.59
N ARG A 458 -18.86 -3.62 -12.87
CA ARG A 458 -17.77 -3.11 -13.72
C ARG A 458 -16.41 -3.50 -13.17
N LYS A 459 -16.19 -3.35 -11.86
CA LYS A 459 -14.96 -3.78 -11.18
C LYS A 459 -14.76 -5.29 -11.35
N ALA A 460 -15.77 -6.10 -11.06
CA ALA A 460 -15.68 -7.56 -11.17
C ALA A 460 -15.43 -8.05 -12.60
N ALA A 461 -15.92 -7.32 -13.60
CA ALA A 461 -15.71 -7.58 -15.02
C ALA A 461 -14.40 -6.99 -15.59
N GLY A 462 -13.62 -6.26 -14.78
CA GLY A 462 -12.39 -5.61 -15.24
C GLY A 462 -12.63 -4.48 -16.25
N LYS A 463 -13.80 -3.83 -16.21
CA LYS A 463 -14.25 -2.76 -17.14
C LYS A 463 -14.16 -1.35 -16.55
N ASN A 464 -13.25 -1.11 -15.64
CA ASN A 464 -13.07 0.20 -14.99
C ASN A 464 -12.03 1.07 -15.70
#